data_294118942ce37d2e461f9148d98935e3
#
_entry.id   294118942ce37d2e461f9148d98935e3
#
_cell.length_a   1.000
_cell.length_b   1.000
_cell.length_c   1.000
_cell.angle_alpha   90.00
_cell.angle_beta   90.00
_cell.angle_gamma   90.00
#
_symmetry.space_group_name_H-M   'P 1'
#
loop_
_entity.id
_entity.type
_entity.pdbx_description
1 polymer ?
#
loop_
_entity_poly.entity_id
_entity_poly.type
_entity_poly.pdbx_seq_one_letter_code
_entity_poly.pdbx_strand_id
1 'polypeptide(L)'
;MECMNYRLLWVDDEIDLLKAHILFLQKKGYDVTTVTNGFDALDKCAEVDFDLVLLDENMPGISGLETLNRIKAIHPSMPVVMVTKSEEENIMDQAIGAQIADYLIKPVNPTKILLTLKKNIHHKEIVTEVAQTAYQQDFGKIGLQINDSLTLDEWIETYKKLTYWELQLSETDSGMVEMLRMQREEAETEFAKFIRKNYMRWMENPDDRPVMSPDIFKKKVFPYLNKGEKVFLLVIDNFRYDQWRVLYNEIADLFTIEESLYCSILPTATQYARNSIFSGLMPNIIARMFPELWVDEDSEEGKNLNEAPLIKTQFDRYRRHNTFTYHKINDSSAAEKLVQQLPNLWKYDLNVVVLNFIDMLSHARTESRMVRELASNEAAYRSITLSWFRHSALADLFRALASSDYRVLLTTDHGSINAGNAIKVIGDRNTNTNLRYKVGKNLTYNPKEVFEIKNPAQAGLPSPNLSSAYIFATGKDFFAYPNNYNHYVQYYKDTFQHGGISMEEMLIPLVTMQGKKRG
;
A
#
# COMPACT_ATOMS: atom_id res chain seq x y z
N MET A 1 -33.56 -13.34 7.26
CA MET A 1 -33.10 -12.71 6.02
C MET A 1 -34.16 -11.68 5.66
N GLU A 2 -33.96 -10.42 6.00
CA GLU A 2 -34.76 -9.34 5.46
C GLU A 2 -34.51 -9.27 3.97
N CYS A 3 -35.52 -9.50 3.14
CA CYS A 3 -35.43 -9.23 1.72
C CYS A 3 -35.21 -7.73 1.54
N MET A 4 -33.97 -7.28 1.28
CA MET A 4 -33.77 -5.94 0.75
C MET A 4 -34.44 -5.88 -0.61
N ASN A 5 -35.57 -5.16 -0.70
CA ASN A 5 -36.24 -4.90 -1.96
C ASN A 5 -35.52 -3.74 -2.65
N TYR A 6 -34.63 -4.05 -3.60
CA TYR A 6 -34.00 -3.03 -4.43
C TYR A 6 -35.03 -2.31 -5.29
N ARG A 7 -34.98 -0.98 -5.28
CA ARG A 7 -35.92 -0.12 -6.01
C ARG A 7 -35.38 0.21 -7.38
N LEU A 8 -36.08 -0.19 -8.41
CA LEU A 8 -35.75 0.09 -9.80
C LEU A 8 -36.74 1.09 -10.38
N LEU A 9 -36.22 2.07 -11.13
CA LEU A 9 -37.07 2.88 -12.00
C LEU A 9 -36.89 2.38 -13.44
N TRP A 10 -38.01 2.03 -14.10
CA TRP A 10 -37.99 1.67 -15.51
C TRP A 10 -38.77 2.70 -16.32
N VAL A 11 -38.03 3.37 -17.22
CA VAL A 11 -38.53 4.48 -18.07
C VAL A 11 -38.60 3.98 -19.50
N ASP A 12 -39.81 3.85 -20.06
CA ASP A 12 -40.03 3.31 -21.40
C ASP A 12 -41.44 3.68 -21.87
N ASP A 13 -41.60 4.29 -23.03
CA ASP A 13 -42.89 4.69 -23.55
C ASP A 13 -43.78 3.51 -23.93
N GLU A 14 -43.18 2.35 -24.23
CA GLU A 14 -43.85 1.08 -24.51
C GLU A 14 -43.94 0.16 -23.28
N ILE A 15 -43.90 0.72 -22.06
CA ILE A 15 -43.79 -0.04 -20.80
C ILE A 15 -44.89 -1.13 -20.63
N ASP A 16 -46.06 -0.94 -21.21
CA ASP A 16 -47.13 -1.94 -21.21
C ASP A 16 -46.73 -3.24 -21.91
N LEU A 17 -45.85 -3.22 -22.87
CA LEU A 17 -45.33 -4.39 -23.56
C LEU A 17 -44.30 -5.16 -22.71
N LEU A 18 -43.77 -4.53 -21.65
CA LEU A 18 -42.73 -5.06 -20.78
C LEU A 18 -43.28 -5.69 -19.48
N LYS A 19 -44.58 -5.83 -19.34
CA LYS A 19 -45.24 -6.41 -18.13
C LYS A 19 -44.65 -7.76 -17.71
N ALA A 20 -44.35 -8.63 -18.66
CA ALA A 20 -43.74 -9.93 -18.37
C ALA A 20 -42.35 -9.80 -17.73
N HIS A 21 -41.55 -8.83 -18.19
CA HIS A 21 -40.23 -8.53 -17.64
C HIS A 21 -40.33 -7.95 -16.23
N ILE A 22 -41.25 -7.03 -16.02
CA ILE A 22 -41.51 -6.41 -14.71
C ILE A 22 -41.93 -7.48 -13.70
N LEU A 23 -42.88 -8.33 -14.04
CA LEU A 23 -43.33 -9.45 -13.19
C LEU A 23 -42.18 -10.44 -12.89
N PHE A 24 -41.31 -10.68 -13.86
CA PHE A 24 -40.13 -11.53 -13.66
C PHE A 24 -39.16 -10.90 -12.62
N LEU A 25 -38.87 -9.59 -12.73
CA LEU A 25 -38.00 -8.89 -11.79
C LEU A 25 -38.61 -8.80 -10.39
N GLN A 26 -39.92 -8.52 -10.29
CA GLN A 26 -40.63 -8.52 -9.01
C GLN A 26 -40.57 -9.89 -8.30
N LYS A 27 -40.72 -11.00 -9.04
CA LYS A 27 -40.52 -12.36 -8.49
C LYS A 27 -39.09 -12.63 -8.05
N LYS A 28 -38.11 -11.85 -8.54
CA LYS A 28 -36.71 -11.92 -8.12
C LYS A 28 -36.36 -10.98 -6.95
N GLY A 29 -37.37 -10.28 -6.38
CA GLY A 29 -37.20 -9.43 -5.21
C GLY A 29 -36.85 -7.96 -5.52
N TYR A 30 -37.07 -7.51 -6.76
CA TYR A 30 -36.90 -6.10 -7.13
C TYR A 30 -38.26 -5.39 -7.05
N ASP A 31 -38.26 -4.19 -6.49
CA ASP A 31 -39.41 -3.28 -6.52
C ASP A 31 -39.29 -2.38 -7.75
N VAL A 32 -40.17 -2.54 -8.72
CA VAL A 32 -40.10 -1.87 -10.03
C VAL A 32 -41.16 -0.79 -10.14
N THR A 33 -40.74 0.45 -10.12
CA THR A 33 -41.52 1.63 -10.47
C THR A 33 -41.41 1.89 -11.97
N THR A 34 -42.49 2.21 -12.64
CA THR A 34 -42.53 2.43 -14.09
C THR A 34 -43.06 3.81 -14.44
N VAL A 35 -42.44 4.45 -15.42
CA VAL A 35 -42.89 5.73 -16.03
C VAL A 35 -42.72 5.67 -17.55
N THR A 36 -43.44 6.52 -18.28
CA THR A 36 -43.52 6.46 -19.74
C THR A 36 -42.72 7.55 -20.46
N ASN A 37 -42.09 8.48 -19.74
CA ASN A 37 -41.36 9.59 -20.32
C ASN A 37 -40.29 10.11 -19.35
N GLY A 38 -39.36 10.92 -19.89
CA GLY A 38 -38.21 11.43 -19.14
C GLY A 38 -38.56 12.47 -18.06
N PHE A 39 -39.63 13.25 -18.23
CA PHE A 39 -40.04 14.24 -17.21
C PHE A 39 -40.55 13.54 -15.95
N ASP A 40 -41.47 12.56 -16.11
CA ASP A 40 -41.95 11.76 -14.99
C ASP A 40 -40.79 10.99 -14.29
N ALA A 41 -39.77 10.58 -15.06
CA ALA A 41 -38.60 9.94 -14.49
C ALA A 41 -37.81 10.90 -13.59
N LEU A 42 -37.63 12.15 -14.00
CA LEU A 42 -36.94 13.18 -13.20
C LEU A 42 -37.71 13.50 -11.92
N ASP A 43 -39.03 13.65 -12.03
CA ASP A 43 -39.92 13.89 -10.87
C ASP A 43 -39.83 12.72 -9.88
N LYS A 44 -39.84 11.47 -10.37
CA LYS A 44 -39.71 10.28 -9.52
C LYS A 44 -38.32 10.17 -8.87
N CYS A 45 -37.25 10.50 -9.57
CA CYS A 45 -35.91 10.53 -8.99
C CYS A 45 -35.74 11.62 -7.93
N ALA A 46 -36.51 12.70 -7.98
CA ALA A 46 -36.52 13.73 -6.95
C ALA A 46 -37.31 13.31 -5.69
N GLU A 47 -38.33 12.41 -5.82
CA GLU A 47 -39.18 11.95 -4.74
C GLU A 47 -38.67 10.70 -4.03
N VAL A 48 -37.99 9.81 -4.77
CA VAL A 48 -37.62 8.46 -4.32
C VAL A 48 -36.18 8.17 -4.71
N ASP A 49 -35.43 7.64 -3.76
CA ASP A 49 -34.09 7.09 -4.03
C ASP A 49 -34.22 5.71 -4.68
N PHE A 50 -33.73 5.57 -5.91
CA PHE A 50 -33.67 4.31 -6.63
C PHE A 50 -32.23 3.73 -6.58
N ASP A 51 -32.12 2.41 -6.66
CA ASP A 51 -30.85 1.71 -6.71
C ASP A 51 -30.30 1.63 -8.15
N LEU A 52 -31.19 1.68 -9.16
CA LEU A 52 -30.82 1.70 -10.58
C LEU A 52 -31.99 2.18 -11.44
N VAL A 53 -31.67 2.87 -12.53
CA VAL A 53 -32.60 3.31 -13.56
C VAL A 53 -32.37 2.53 -14.85
N LEU A 54 -33.44 1.90 -15.40
CA LEU A 54 -33.51 1.37 -16.76
C LEU A 54 -34.16 2.44 -17.64
N LEU A 55 -33.49 2.91 -18.68
CA LEU A 55 -33.90 4.10 -19.43
C LEU A 55 -33.90 3.85 -20.94
N ASP A 56 -35.06 3.99 -21.57
CA ASP A 56 -35.14 3.96 -23.03
C ASP A 56 -34.66 5.29 -23.64
N GLU A 57 -34.04 5.20 -24.82
CA GLU A 57 -33.58 6.37 -25.57
C GLU A 57 -34.76 7.07 -26.29
N ASN A 58 -35.63 6.30 -26.93
CA ASN A 58 -36.67 6.83 -27.81
C ASN A 58 -37.98 7.06 -27.06
N MET A 59 -38.11 8.21 -26.43
CA MET A 59 -39.32 8.55 -25.66
C MET A 59 -39.90 9.90 -26.10
N PRO A 60 -41.24 10.12 -25.94
CA PRO A 60 -41.85 11.41 -26.20
C PRO A 60 -41.38 12.48 -25.19
N GLY A 61 -41.14 13.68 -25.68
CA GLY A 61 -40.71 14.83 -24.89
C GLY A 61 -39.19 15.01 -24.90
N ILE A 62 -38.50 14.58 -23.88
CA ILE A 62 -37.02 14.58 -23.83
C ILE A 62 -36.47 13.19 -24.10
N SER A 63 -35.32 13.13 -24.80
CA SER A 63 -34.65 11.84 -25.10
C SER A 63 -34.13 11.16 -23.86
N GLY A 64 -33.82 9.85 -23.96
CA GLY A 64 -33.15 9.11 -22.90
C GLY A 64 -31.79 9.72 -22.54
N LEU A 65 -31.00 10.13 -23.53
CA LEU A 65 -29.70 10.77 -23.30
C LEU A 65 -29.83 12.11 -22.54
N GLU A 66 -30.83 12.94 -22.88
CA GLU A 66 -31.08 14.17 -22.15
C GLU A 66 -31.57 13.89 -20.72
N THR A 67 -32.42 12.89 -20.55
CA THR A 67 -32.90 12.42 -19.24
C THR A 67 -31.74 11.91 -18.39
N LEU A 68 -30.85 11.09 -18.97
CA LEU A 68 -29.62 10.61 -18.32
C LEU A 68 -28.77 11.78 -17.79
N ASN A 69 -28.47 12.78 -18.64
CA ASN A 69 -27.67 13.93 -18.24
C ASN A 69 -28.28 14.68 -17.06
N ARG A 70 -29.60 14.86 -17.06
CA ARG A 70 -30.34 15.53 -15.97
C ARG A 70 -30.37 14.69 -14.69
N ILE A 71 -30.56 13.36 -14.77
CA ILE A 71 -30.46 12.44 -13.63
C ILE A 71 -29.05 12.51 -13.03
N LYS A 72 -28.00 12.45 -13.85
CA LYS A 72 -26.60 12.53 -13.40
C LYS A 72 -26.24 13.88 -12.78
N ALA A 73 -26.86 14.96 -13.20
CA ALA A 73 -26.68 16.28 -12.58
C ALA A 73 -27.26 16.36 -11.16
N ILE A 74 -28.35 15.63 -10.87
CA ILE A 74 -29.02 15.59 -9.56
C ILE A 74 -28.42 14.46 -8.68
N HIS A 75 -28.18 13.30 -9.27
CA HIS A 75 -27.67 12.09 -8.62
C HIS A 75 -26.46 11.53 -9.39
N PRO A 76 -25.23 12.07 -9.21
CA PRO A 76 -24.05 11.67 -9.98
C PRO A 76 -23.69 10.18 -9.86
N SER A 77 -23.96 9.57 -8.70
CA SER A 77 -23.65 8.16 -8.42
C SER A 77 -24.73 7.18 -8.86
N MET A 78 -25.93 7.65 -9.26
CA MET A 78 -27.05 6.79 -9.67
C MET A 78 -26.66 5.94 -10.88
N PRO A 79 -26.71 4.59 -10.79
CA PRO A 79 -26.46 3.74 -11.94
C PRO A 79 -27.64 3.86 -12.94
N VAL A 80 -27.35 4.22 -14.18
CA VAL A 80 -28.32 4.28 -15.25
C VAL A 80 -27.91 3.32 -16.36
N VAL A 81 -28.81 2.43 -16.74
CA VAL A 81 -28.66 1.46 -17.84
C VAL A 81 -29.55 1.90 -18.99
N MET A 82 -28.93 2.20 -20.14
CA MET A 82 -29.67 2.53 -21.35
C MET A 82 -30.25 1.25 -21.98
N VAL A 83 -31.53 1.27 -22.36
CA VAL A 83 -32.21 0.14 -23.01
C VAL A 83 -32.87 0.67 -24.29
N THR A 84 -32.27 0.40 -25.45
CA THR A 84 -32.66 1.04 -26.73
C THR A 84 -32.75 0.08 -27.90
N LYS A 85 -33.47 0.47 -28.95
CA LYS A 85 -33.55 -0.24 -30.24
C LYS A 85 -32.38 0.09 -31.18
N SER A 86 -31.60 1.15 -30.90
CA SER A 86 -30.56 1.66 -31.79
C SER A 86 -29.19 1.08 -31.44
N GLU A 87 -28.46 0.61 -32.46
CA GLU A 87 -27.03 0.27 -32.42
C GLU A 87 -26.15 1.44 -32.95
N GLU A 88 -26.70 2.66 -33.00
CA GLU A 88 -25.96 3.80 -33.52
C GLU A 88 -24.76 4.13 -32.62
N GLU A 89 -23.57 4.01 -33.17
CA GLU A 89 -22.29 4.19 -32.49
C GLU A 89 -22.20 5.57 -31.81
N ASN A 90 -22.77 6.58 -32.43
CA ASN A 90 -22.76 7.96 -31.92
C ASN A 90 -23.59 8.11 -30.62
N ILE A 91 -24.73 7.41 -30.49
CA ILE A 91 -25.55 7.44 -29.26
C ILE A 91 -24.84 6.67 -28.14
N MET A 92 -24.18 5.53 -28.46
CA MET A 92 -23.38 4.79 -27.51
C MET A 92 -22.22 5.62 -26.97
N ASP A 93 -21.49 6.32 -27.83
CA ASP A 93 -20.36 7.15 -27.43
C ASP A 93 -20.79 8.31 -26.52
N GLN A 94 -21.92 8.95 -26.83
CA GLN A 94 -22.49 10.02 -26.00
C GLN A 94 -22.96 9.49 -24.63
N ALA A 95 -23.61 8.33 -24.61
CA ALA A 95 -24.05 7.70 -23.36
C ALA A 95 -22.85 7.27 -22.49
N ILE A 96 -21.80 6.73 -23.08
CA ILE A 96 -20.54 6.42 -22.39
C ILE A 96 -19.92 7.71 -21.82
N GLY A 97 -19.88 8.78 -22.62
CA GLY A 97 -19.42 10.10 -22.17
C GLY A 97 -20.23 10.67 -21.00
N ALA A 98 -21.52 10.35 -20.94
CA ALA A 98 -22.42 10.70 -19.83
C ALA A 98 -22.39 9.71 -18.65
N GLN A 99 -21.41 8.80 -18.60
CA GLN A 99 -21.16 7.86 -17.52
C GLN A 99 -22.33 6.89 -17.24
N ILE A 100 -22.87 6.24 -18.27
CA ILE A 100 -23.82 5.13 -18.08
C ILE A 100 -23.19 3.94 -17.37
N ALA A 101 -24.00 3.19 -16.64
CA ALA A 101 -23.56 1.97 -15.95
C ALA A 101 -23.48 0.76 -16.91
N ASP A 102 -24.38 0.67 -17.89
CA ASP A 102 -24.42 -0.40 -18.90
C ASP A 102 -25.36 -0.02 -20.06
N TYR A 103 -25.34 -0.82 -21.13
CA TYR A 103 -26.12 -0.61 -22.35
C TYR A 103 -26.78 -1.91 -22.80
N LEU A 104 -28.10 -1.90 -23.03
CA LEU A 104 -28.89 -3.05 -23.46
C LEU A 104 -29.62 -2.75 -24.77
N ILE A 105 -29.56 -3.66 -25.74
CA ILE A 105 -30.23 -3.52 -27.03
C ILE A 105 -31.50 -4.33 -27.04
N LYS A 106 -32.65 -3.69 -27.43
CA LYS A 106 -33.94 -4.35 -27.59
C LYS A 106 -33.91 -5.26 -28.85
N PRO A 107 -34.53 -6.45 -28.80
CA PRO A 107 -35.37 -7.01 -27.72
C PRO A 107 -34.52 -7.55 -26.57
N VAL A 108 -34.82 -7.14 -25.35
CA VAL A 108 -34.05 -7.50 -24.16
C VAL A 108 -34.60 -8.78 -23.53
N ASN A 109 -33.74 -9.77 -23.33
CA ASN A 109 -34.07 -10.97 -22.58
C ASN A 109 -34.11 -10.67 -21.07
N PRO A 110 -35.19 -11.10 -20.32
CA PRO A 110 -35.25 -10.91 -18.87
C PRO A 110 -34.02 -11.38 -18.10
N THR A 111 -33.39 -12.46 -18.54
CA THR A 111 -32.13 -12.95 -17.93
C THR A 111 -30.98 -11.98 -18.13
N LYS A 112 -30.88 -11.32 -19.30
CA LYS A 112 -29.83 -10.31 -19.56
C LYS A 112 -30.04 -9.08 -18.68
N ILE A 113 -31.27 -8.62 -18.51
CA ILE A 113 -31.60 -7.54 -17.57
C ILE A 113 -31.16 -7.94 -16.16
N LEU A 114 -31.54 -9.13 -15.69
CA LEU A 114 -31.17 -9.61 -14.36
C LEU A 114 -29.64 -9.68 -14.16
N LEU A 115 -28.89 -10.11 -15.16
CA LEU A 115 -27.41 -10.11 -15.09
C LEU A 115 -26.85 -8.71 -15.00
N THR A 116 -27.39 -7.75 -15.77
CA THR A 116 -27.00 -6.34 -15.70
C THR A 116 -27.32 -5.71 -14.34
N LEU A 117 -28.50 -6.01 -13.78
CA LEU A 117 -28.85 -5.58 -12.42
C LEU A 117 -27.90 -6.17 -11.38
N LYS A 118 -27.60 -7.46 -11.44
CA LYS A 118 -26.64 -8.11 -10.55
C LYS A 118 -25.25 -7.48 -10.65
N LYS A 119 -24.78 -7.20 -11.86
CA LYS A 119 -23.50 -6.55 -12.09
C LYS A 119 -23.44 -5.15 -11.48
N ASN A 120 -24.49 -4.36 -11.58
CA ASN A 120 -24.48 -2.94 -11.21
C ASN A 120 -24.98 -2.66 -9.78
N ILE A 121 -25.86 -3.49 -9.22
CA ILE A 121 -26.41 -3.34 -7.87
C ILE A 121 -25.71 -4.29 -6.88
N HIS A 122 -25.56 -5.57 -7.24
CA HIS A 122 -25.06 -6.60 -6.34
C HIS A 122 -23.55 -6.91 -6.51
N HIS A 123 -22.86 -6.19 -7.38
CA HIS A 123 -21.44 -6.50 -7.66
C HIS A 123 -20.60 -6.56 -6.38
N LYS A 124 -20.76 -5.56 -5.52
CA LYS A 124 -20.02 -5.47 -4.26
C LYS A 124 -20.35 -6.64 -3.32
N GLU A 125 -21.62 -7.01 -3.19
CA GLU A 125 -22.06 -8.13 -2.34
C GLU A 125 -21.58 -9.47 -2.88
N ILE A 126 -21.72 -9.71 -4.19
CA ILE A 126 -21.26 -10.96 -4.83
C ILE A 126 -19.74 -11.12 -4.70
N VAL A 127 -18.98 -10.06 -4.95
CA VAL A 127 -17.52 -10.08 -4.79
C VAL A 127 -17.15 -10.36 -3.33
N THR A 128 -17.86 -9.75 -2.39
CA THR A 128 -17.68 -9.98 -0.96
C THR A 128 -17.95 -11.42 -0.56
N GLU A 129 -19.09 -12.01 -0.97
CA GLU A 129 -19.44 -13.41 -0.66
C GLU A 129 -18.42 -14.41 -1.25
N VAL A 130 -18.00 -14.16 -2.49
CA VAL A 130 -16.98 -14.98 -3.15
C VAL A 130 -15.64 -14.88 -2.41
N ALA A 131 -15.21 -13.66 -2.05
CA ALA A 131 -13.97 -13.44 -1.29
C ALA A 131 -14.04 -14.11 0.10
N GLN A 132 -15.17 -14.00 0.81
CA GLN A 132 -15.36 -14.65 2.11
C GLN A 132 -15.28 -16.17 2.02
N THR A 133 -15.95 -16.76 1.05
CA THR A 133 -15.92 -18.22 0.84
C THR A 133 -14.52 -18.70 0.49
N ALA A 134 -13.82 -17.98 -0.39
CA ALA A 134 -12.45 -18.31 -0.77
C ALA A 134 -11.47 -18.17 0.41
N TYR A 135 -11.61 -17.12 1.23
CA TYR A 135 -10.80 -16.96 2.44
C TYR A 135 -11.05 -18.07 3.45
N GLN A 136 -12.30 -18.50 3.66
CA GLN A 136 -12.60 -19.65 4.55
C GLN A 136 -11.84 -20.91 4.12
N GLN A 137 -11.74 -21.17 2.83
CA GLN A 137 -10.97 -22.31 2.31
C GLN A 137 -9.46 -22.17 2.53
N ASP A 138 -8.93 -20.95 2.43
CA ASP A 138 -7.51 -20.69 2.63
C ASP A 138 -7.11 -20.50 4.10
N PHE A 139 -8.04 -20.13 4.97
CA PHE A 139 -7.79 -19.88 6.39
C PHE A 139 -7.06 -21.04 7.08
N GLY A 140 -7.58 -22.26 6.91
CA GLY A 140 -6.96 -23.45 7.48
C GLY A 140 -5.56 -23.73 6.94
N LYS A 141 -5.33 -23.50 5.63
CA LYS A 141 -4.02 -23.69 5.00
C LYS A 141 -3.00 -22.69 5.50
N ILE A 142 -3.39 -21.41 5.60
CA ILE A 142 -2.54 -20.34 6.13
C ILE A 142 -2.21 -20.60 7.59
N GLY A 143 -3.19 -21.01 8.43
CA GLY A 143 -2.98 -21.35 9.83
C GLY A 143 -2.00 -22.52 10.03
N LEU A 144 -2.10 -23.57 9.21
CA LEU A 144 -1.12 -24.65 9.23
C LEU A 144 0.28 -24.17 8.83
N GLN A 145 0.37 -23.33 7.79
CA GLN A 145 1.61 -22.75 7.31
C GLN A 145 2.31 -21.91 8.38
N ILE A 146 1.59 -21.01 9.06
CA ILE A 146 2.13 -20.14 10.11
C ILE A 146 2.78 -20.95 11.25
N ASN A 147 2.21 -22.10 11.59
CA ASN A 147 2.67 -22.96 12.69
C ASN A 147 3.76 -23.96 12.28
N ASP A 148 4.18 -23.95 11.02
CA ASP A 148 5.27 -24.81 10.53
C ASP A 148 6.63 -24.09 10.62
N SER A 149 7.72 -24.85 10.43
CA SER A 149 9.08 -24.28 10.44
C SER A 149 9.39 -23.62 9.10
N LEU A 150 8.90 -22.39 8.89
CA LEU A 150 9.06 -21.66 7.64
C LEU A 150 10.49 -21.15 7.42
N THR A 151 10.89 -21.13 6.15
CA THR A 151 12.01 -20.32 5.64
C THR A 151 11.59 -18.86 5.44
N LEU A 152 12.52 -17.96 5.17
CA LEU A 152 12.16 -16.56 4.89
C LEU A 152 11.31 -16.41 3.62
N ASP A 153 11.60 -17.19 2.58
CA ASP A 153 10.81 -17.15 1.33
C ASP A 153 9.37 -17.60 1.58
N GLU A 154 9.15 -18.61 2.41
CA GLU A 154 7.81 -19.05 2.81
C GLU A 154 7.10 -18.00 3.68
N TRP A 155 7.83 -17.28 4.55
CA TRP A 155 7.30 -16.13 5.28
C TRP A 155 6.88 -14.98 4.34
N ILE A 156 7.68 -14.70 3.32
CA ILE A 156 7.35 -13.71 2.29
C ILE A 156 6.03 -14.11 1.59
N GLU A 157 5.88 -15.36 1.18
CA GLU A 157 4.66 -15.82 0.51
C GLU A 157 3.45 -15.84 1.47
N THR A 158 3.65 -16.17 2.73
CA THR A 158 2.60 -16.08 3.76
C THR A 158 2.16 -14.62 3.97
N TYR A 159 3.10 -13.69 4.08
CA TYR A 159 2.81 -12.26 4.21
C TYR A 159 2.08 -11.70 2.99
N LYS A 160 2.47 -12.09 1.78
CA LYS A 160 1.77 -11.72 0.54
C LYS A 160 0.32 -12.21 0.55
N LYS A 161 0.07 -13.45 0.97
CA LYS A 161 -1.28 -14.02 1.08
C LYS A 161 -2.14 -13.27 2.10
N LEU A 162 -1.60 -13.01 3.29
CA LEU A 162 -2.30 -12.25 4.34
C LEU A 162 -2.62 -10.84 3.85
N THR A 163 -1.69 -10.16 3.17
CA THR A 163 -1.92 -8.84 2.58
C THR A 163 -2.97 -8.88 1.47
N TYR A 164 -2.94 -9.91 0.61
CA TYR A 164 -3.96 -10.11 -0.42
C TYR A 164 -5.36 -10.20 0.20
N TRP A 165 -5.54 -11.04 1.23
CA TRP A 165 -6.84 -11.18 1.89
C TRP A 165 -7.27 -9.92 2.63
N GLU A 166 -6.35 -9.18 3.22
CA GLU A 166 -6.65 -7.88 3.83
C GLU A 166 -7.21 -6.89 2.81
N LEU A 167 -6.62 -6.81 1.62
CA LEU A 167 -7.10 -5.95 0.56
C LEU A 167 -8.47 -6.40 0.02
N GLN A 168 -8.69 -7.72 -0.14
CA GLN A 168 -9.96 -8.26 -0.63
C GLN A 168 -11.11 -8.10 0.38
N LEU A 169 -10.83 -8.20 1.67
CA LEU A 169 -11.83 -8.13 2.74
C LEU A 169 -12.00 -6.72 3.32
N SER A 170 -11.16 -5.76 2.96
CA SER A 170 -11.12 -4.42 3.57
C SER A 170 -12.41 -3.61 3.42
N GLU A 171 -13.23 -3.93 2.44
CA GLU A 171 -14.52 -3.27 2.18
C GLU A 171 -15.72 -4.04 2.74
N THR A 172 -15.47 -5.13 3.47
CA THR A 172 -16.52 -6.00 4.01
C THR A 172 -16.69 -5.79 5.50
N ASP A 173 -17.92 -5.59 5.95
CA ASP A 173 -18.25 -5.61 7.38
C ASP A 173 -18.66 -7.04 7.77
N SER A 174 -17.66 -7.91 7.97
CA SER A 174 -17.90 -9.33 8.21
C SER A 174 -17.01 -9.89 9.32
N GLY A 175 -17.46 -10.99 9.96
CA GLY A 175 -16.66 -11.76 10.90
C GLY A 175 -15.34 -12.29 10.32
N MET A 176 -15.20 -12.34 8.97
CA MET A 176 -13.98 -12.75 8.29
C MET A 176 -12.83 -11.75 8.47
N VAL A 177 -13.13 -10.45 8.55
CA VAL A 177 -12.13 -9.41 8.84
C VAL A 177 -11.51 -9.65 10.21
N GLU A 178 -12.32 -9.99 11.20
CA GLU A 178 -11.83 -10.29 12.55
C GLU A 178 -11.02 -11.58 12.58
N MET A 179 -11.44 -12.62 11.87
CA MET A 179 -10.66 -13.85 11.72
C MET A 179 -9.30 -13.61 11.06
N LEU A 180 -9.26 -12.79 10.00
CA LEU A 180 -8.01 -12.41 9.34
C LEU A 180 -7.12 -11.60 10.28
N ARG A 181 -7.68 -10.67 11.07
CA ARG A 181 -6.94 -9.90 12.08
C ARG A 181 -6.26 -10.81 13.10
N MET A 182 -6.99 -11.78 13.63
CA MET A 182 -6.44 -12.77 14.58
C MET A 182 -5.33 -13.62 13.95
N GLN A 183 -5.53 -14.06 12.70
CA GLN A 183 -4.53 -14.84 11.96
C GLN A 183 -3.27 -14.02 11.68
N ARG A 184 -3.39 -12.73 11.37
CA ARG A 184 -2.23 -11.84 11.23
C ARG A 184 -1.47 -11.66 12.55
N GLU A 185 -2.17 -11.50 13.67
CA GLU A 185 -1.54 -11.39 14.99
C GLU A 185 -0.79 -12.68 15.40
N GLU A 186 -1.34 -13.84 15.06
CA GLU A 186 -0.64 -15.12 15.21
C GLU A 186 0.62 -15.16 14.32
N ALA A 187 0.49 -14.78 13.04
CA ALA A 187 1.61 -14.74 12.12
C ALA A 187 2.73 -13.79 12.60
N GLU A 188 2.39 -12.60 13.11
CA GLU A 188 3.37 -11.67 13.70
C GLU A 188 4.12 -12.28 14.87
N THR A 189 3.41 -13.01 15.71
CA THR A 189 4.01 -13.70 16.87
C THR A 189 5.01 -14.77 16.43
N GLU A 190 4.64 -15.60 15.47
CA GLU A 190 5.51 -16.66 14.95
C GLU A 190 6.67 -16.10 14.10
N PHE A 191 6.42 -15.06 13.31
CA PHE A 191 7.47 -14.33 12.60
C PHE A 191 8.51 -13.73 13.54
N ALA A 192 8.09 -13.14 14.66
CA ALA A 192 9.02 -12.62 15.66
C ALA A 192 9.91 -13.74 16.25
N LYS A 193 9.34 -14.95 16.50
CA LYS A 193 10.11 -16.12 16.93
C LYS A 193 11.11 -16.57 15.85
N PHE A 194 10.68 -16.58 14.58
CA PHE A 194 11.54 -16.89 13.45
C PHE A 194 12.73 -15.91 13.34
N ILE A 195 12.51 -14.61 13.47
CA ILE A 195 13.56 -13.60 13.48
C ILE A 195 14.50 -13.79 14.67
N ARG A 196 13.98 -14.00 15.88
CA ARG A 196 14.80 -14.30 17.07
C ARG A 196 15.77 -15.47 16.86
N LYS A 197 15.30 -16.53 16.20
CA LYS A 197 16.09 -17.74 15.93
C LYS A 197 17.16 -17.54 14.88
N ASN A 198 16.89 -16.72 13.86
CA ASN A 198 17.70 -16.68 12.64
C ASN A 198 18.57 -15.42 12.51
N TYR A 199 18.14 -14.26 13.07
CA TYR A 199 18.78 -12.97 12.77
C TYR A 199 20.26 -12.95 13.11
N MET A 200 20.66 -13.39 14.30
CA MET A 200 22.07 -13.41 14.70
C MET A 200 22.90 -14.34 13.82
N ARG A 201 22.36 -15.51 13.45
CA ARG A 201 23.03 -16.43 12.52
C ARG A 201 23.27 -15.79 11.14
N TRP A 202 22.31 -14.99 10.65
CA TRP A 202 22.48 -14.26 9.39
C TRP A 202 23.56 -13.19 9.47
N MET A 203 23.75 -12.57 10.64
CA MET A 203 24.82 -11.60 10.84
C MET A 203 26.20 -12.26 10.91
N GLU A 204 26.28 -13.45 11.47
CA GLU A 204 27.52 -14.25 11.53
C GLU A 204 27.92 -14.84 10.18
N ASN A 205 26.94 -15.18 9.33
CA ASN A 205 27.15 -15.82 8.03
C ASN A 205 26.54 -15.00 6.88
N PRO A 206 27.17 -13.89 6.46
CA PRO A 206 26.61 -13.00 5.45
C PRO A 206 26.39 -13.63 4.06
N ASP A 207 27.12 -14.68 3.72
CA ASP A 207 26.98 -15.37 2.43
C ASP A 207 25.73 -16.26 2.36
N ASP A 208 25.30 -16.80 3.50
CA ASP A 208 24.12 -17.69 3.62
C ASP A 208 22.84 -16.94 4.04
N ARG A 209 22.93 -15.63 4.27
CA ARG A 209 21.76 -14.86 4.68
C ARG A 209 20.87 -14.47 3.47
N PRO A 210 19.59 -14.18 3.71
CA PRO A 210 18.74 -13.60 2.68
C PRO A 210 19.25 -12.25 2.21
N VAL A 211 18.65 -11.73 1.13
CA VAL A 211 18.91 -10.34 0.69
C VAL A 211 18.46 -9.39 1.77
N MET A 212 19.36 -8.54 2.25
CA MET A 212 19.10 -7.53 3.28
C MET A 212 19.54 -6.14 2.80
N SER A 213 19.27 -5.10 3.60
CA SER A 213 19.55 -3.70 3.24
C SER A 213 20.95 -3.44 2.65
N PRO A 214 22.07 -3.96 3.20
CA PRO A 214 23.40 -3.72 2.61
C PRO A 214 23.61 -4.38 1.25
N ASP A 215 22.77 -5.34 0.86
CA ASP A 215 22.98 -6.15 -0.34
C ASP A 215 22.33 -5.55 -1.59
N ILE A 216 21.47 -4.53 -1.44
CA ILE A 216 20.60 -4.02 -2.51
C ILE A 216 21.39 -3.56 -3.72
N PHE A 217 22.40 -2.72 -3.54
CA PHE A 217 23.20 -2.26 -4.68
C PHE A 217 23.97 -3.41 -5.34
N LYS A 218 24.65 -4.24 -4.54
CA LYS A 218 25.45 -5.36 -5.04
C LYS A 218 24.63 -6.39 -5.81
N LYS A 219 23.44 -6.75 -5.27
CA LYS A 219 22.61 -7.85 -5.82
C LYS A 219 21.55 -7.38 -6.82
N LYS A 220 21.14 -6.09 -6.79
CA LYS A 220 19.99 -5.61 -7.59
C LYS A 220 20.32 -4.40 -8.50
N VAL A 221 21.21 -3.49 -8.11
CA VAL A 221 21.57 -2.33 -8.94
C VAL A 221 22.75 -2.65 -9.85
N PHE A 222 23.87 -3.10 -9.29
CA PHE A 222 25.11 -3.35 -10.04
C PHE A 222 24.98 -4.37 -11.17
N PRO A 223 24.17 -5.44 -11.10
CA PRO A 223 23.99 -6.36 -12.22
C PRO A 223 23.47 -5.69 -13.49
N TYR A 224 22.58 -4.71 -13.38
CA TYR A 224 22.10 -3.95 -14.53
C TYR A 224 23.17 -3.00 -15.07
N LEU A 225 23.85 -2.25 -14.18
CA LEU A 225 24.95 -1.37 -14.58
C LEU A 225 26.10 -2.14 -15.26
N ASN A 226 26.36 -3.39 -14.85
CA ASN A 226 27.37 -4.26 -15.47
C ASN A 226 27.01 -4.66 -16.91
N LYS A 227 25.71 -4.71 -17.23
CA LYS A 227 25.22 -4.96 -18.58
C LYS A 227 25.16 -3.69 -19.44
N GLY A 228 25.56 -2.54 -18.89
CA GLY A 228 25.43 -1.23 -19.56
C GLY A 228 24.01 -0.67 -19.54
N GLU A 229 23.08 -1.29 -18.78
CA GLU A 229 21.73 -0.74 -18.58
C GLU A 229 21.79 0.45 -17.62
N LYS A 230 20.97 1.47 -17.90
CA LYS A 230 20.77 2.60 -16.98
C LYS A 230 19.72 2.26 -15.94
N VAL A 231 19.91 2.73 -14.72
CA VAL A 231 19.04 2.41 -13.58
C VAL A 231 18.44 3.69 -12.98
N PHE A 232 17.16 3.66 -12.71
CA PHE A 232 16.46 4.66 -11.91
C PHE A 232 15.97 4.00 -10.62
N LEU A 233 16.63 4.32 -9.49
CA LEU A 233 16.32 3.75 -8.18
C LEU A 233 15.42 4.71 -7.41
N LEU A 234 14.19 4.29 -7.17
CA LEU A 234 13.21 4.98 -6.34
C LEU A 234 13.20 4.33 -4.95
N VAL A 235 13.49 5.11 -3.91
CA VAL A 235 13.40 4.69 -2.51
C VAL A 235 12.29 5.50 -1.86
N ILE A 236 11.14 4.87 -1.57
CA ILE A 236 10.04 5.52 -0.86
C ILE A 236 10.20 5.20 0.63
N ASP A 237 10.50 6.19 1.43
CA ASP A 237 10.74 6.07 2.88
C ASP A 237 9.49 5.50 3.58
N ASN A 238 9.69 4.47 4.41
CA ASN A 238 8.62 3.85 5.21
C ASN A 238 7.44 3.25 4.38
N PHE A 239 7.74 2.70 3.20
CA PHE A 239 6.75 2.22 2.25
C PHE A 239 6.47 0.73 2.42
N ARG A 240 5.24 0.37 2.76
CA ARG A 240 4.83 -1.01 3.05
C ARG A 240 4.41 -1.77 1.80
N TYR A 241 4.38 -3.09 1.91
CA TYR A 241 3.96 -3.97 0.82
C TYR A 241 2.48 -3.79 0.45
N ASP A 242 1.58 -3.57 1.41
CA ASP A 242 0.15 -3.31 1.13
C ASP A 242 -0.07 -1.99 0.38
N GLN A 243 0.75 -0.96 0.66
CA GLN A 243 0.74 0.30 -0.08
C GLN A 243 1.28 0.10 -1.51
N TRP A 244 2.31 -0.73 -1.68
CA TRP A 244 2.77 -1.13 -3.00
C TRP A 244 1.66 -1.82 -3.80
N ARG A 245 0.90 -2.73 -3.20
CA ARG A 245 -0.18 -3.46 -3.89
C ARG A 245 -1.31 -2.56 -4.39
N VAL A 246 -1.66 -1.50 -3.67
CA VAL A 246 -2.63 -0.52 -4.19
C VAL A 246 -2.03 0.36 -5.29
N LEU A 247 -0.75 0.72 -5.18
CA LEU A 247 -0.03 1.48 -6.20
C LEU A 247 0.19 0.67 -7.49
N TYR A 248 0.41 -0.63 -7.38
CA TYR A 248 0.60 -1.54 -8.52
C TYR A 248 -0.48 -1.37 -9.59
N ASN A 249 -1.74 -1.25 -9.20
CA ASN A 249 -2.87 -1.12 -10.12
C ASN A 249 -2.81 0.16 -10.97
N GLU A 250 -2.18 1.22 -10.47
CA GLU A 250 -2.04 2.50 -11.17
C GLU A 250 -0.97 2.47 -12.28
N ILE A 251 -0.02 1.55 -12.18
CA ILE A 251 1.15 1.53 -13.06
C ILE A 251 1.32 0.21 -13.84
N ALA A 252 0.53 -0.81 -13.55
CA ALA A 252 0.65 -2.13 -14.16
C ALA A 252 0.51 -2.10 -15.71
N ASP A 253 -0.29 -1.17 -16.24
CA ASP A 253 -0.44 -1.00 -17.68
C ASP A 253 0.77 -0.35 -18.35
N LEU A 254 1.59 0.39 -17.59
CA LEU A 254 2.75 1.10 -18.09
C LEU A 254 4.01 0.23 -18.13
N PHE A 255 4.13 -0.74 -17.22
CA PHE A 255 5.36 -1.49 -16.99
C PHE A 255 5.17 -3.01 -17.06
N THR A 256 6.21 -3.70 -17.50
CA THR A 256 6.43 -5.10 -17.12
C THR A 256 7.07 -5.09 -15.75
N ILE A 257 6.46 -5.77 -14.78
CA ILE A 257 6.81 -5.68 -13.36
C ILE A 257 7.24 -7.06 -12.85
N GLU A 258 8.41 -7.10 -12.22
CA GLU A 258 8.90 -8.22 -11.43
C GLU A 258 8.90 -7.81 -9.95
N GLU A 259 8.02 -8.45 -9.18
CA GLU A 259 7.81 -8.14 -7.76
C GLU A 259 8.55 -9.13 -6.88
N SER A 260 9.34 -8.62 -5.94
CA SER A 260 9.95 -9.39 -4.86
C SER A 260 9.91 -8.60 -3.55
N LEU A 261 10.19 -9.26 -2.44
CA LEU A 261 10.44 -8.63 -1.16
C LEU A 261 11.83 -8.97 -0.68
N TYR A 262 12.37 -8.15 0.20
CA TYR A 262 13.63 -8.43 0.90
C TYR A 262 13.49 -8.12 2.39
N CYS A 263 14.45 -8.54 3.19
CA CYS A 263 14.42 -8.35 4.64
C CYS A 263 15.22 -7.09 5.03
N SER A 264 14.55 -6.10 5.64
CA SER A 264 15.25 -4.96 6.23
C SER A 264 16.10 -5.39 7.43
N ILE A 265 17.21 -4.69 7.68
CA ILE A 265 18.00 -4.89 8.89
C ILE A 265 17.33 -4.25 10.11
N LEU A 266 17.72 -4.70 11.30
CA LEU A 266 17.34 -4.08 12.57
C LEU A 266 18.38 -3.02 12.99
N PRO A 267 17.93 -1.91 13.59
CA PRO A 267 16.56 -1.41 13.67
C PRO A 267 15.98 -1.13 12.28
N THR A 268 14.68 -1.40 12.11
CA THR A 268 13.93 -1.02 10.91
C THR A 268 13.65 0.48 10.94
N ALA A 269 14.70 1.24 10.78
CA ALA A 269 14.70 2.70 10.90
C ALA A 269 15.65 3.32 9.87
N THR A 270 15.26 4.48 9.37
CA THR A 270 15.91 5.20 8.26
C THR A 270 17.42 5.34 8.45
N GLN A 271 17.86 5.74 9.64
CA GLN A 271 19.28 5.91 9.96
C GLN A 271 20.10 4.64 9.74
N TYR A 272 19.57 3.48 10.09
CA TYR A 272 20.25 2.19 9.99
C TYR A 272 20.08 1.57 8.60
N ALA A 273 18.83 1.35 8.21
CA ALA A 273 18.50 0.58 7.01
C ALA A 273 18.87 1.34 5.73
N ARG A 274 18.53 2.64 5.59
CA ARG A 274 18.80 3.40 4.37
C ARG A 274 20.28 3.70 4.19
N ASN A 275 20.98 4.06 5.26
CA ASN A 275 22.44 4.23 5.19
C ASN A 275 23.14 2.92 4.82
N SER A 276 22.60 1.77 5.25
CA SER A 276 23.13 0.46 4.84
C SER A 276 22.86 0.14 3.37
N ILE A 277 21.70 0.50 2.83
CA ILE A 277 21.41 0.39 1.38
C ILE A 277 22.44 1.19 0.59
N PHE A 278 22.66 2.45 0.93
CA PHE A 278 23.50 3.36 0.16
C PHE A 278 25.00 3.13 0.33
N SER A 279 25.42 2.68 1.50
CA SER A 279 26.82 2.33 1.71
C SER A 279 27.16 0.89 1.30
N GLY A 280 26.19 -0.03 1.28
CA GLY A 280 26.43 -1.46 1.14
C GLY A 280 27.22 -2.06 2.32
N LEU A 281 27.05 -1.49 3.52
CA LEU A 281 27.73 -1.90 4.76
C LEU A 281 26.73 -1.96 5.91
N MET A 282 27.04 -2.77 6.91
CA MET A 282 26.32 -2.74 8.18
C MET A 282 26.65 -1.44 8.96
N PRO A 283 25.71 -0.95 9.79
CA PRO A 283 25.85 0.33 10.51
C PRO A 283 27.14 0.50 11.32
N ASN A 284 27.58 -0.55 12.04
CA ASN A 284 28.83 -0.50 12.80
C ASN A 284 30.07 -0.34 11.92
N ILE A 285 30.01 -0.87 10.70
CA ILE A 285 31.11 -0.74 9.73
C ILE A 285 31.12 0.67 9.15
N ILE A 286 29.94 1.27 8.88
CA ILE A 286 29.82 2.66 8.43
C ILE A 286 30.42 3.58 9.51
N ALA A 287 29.98 3.45 10.76
CA ALA A 287 30.45 4.27 11.88
C ALA A 287 31.97 4.16 12.10
N ARG A 288 32.57 2.99 11.85
CA ARG A 288 34.01 2.77 11.99
C ARG A 288 34.82 3.26 10.81
N MET A 289 34.36 3.01 9.56
CA MET A 289 35.12 3.32 8.35
C MET A 289 34.94 4.76 7.87
N PHE A 290 33.77 5.32 8.14
CA PHE A 290 33.34 6.64 7.68
C PHE A 290 32.67 7.40 8.82
N PRO A 291 33.39 7.66 9.94
CA PRO A 291 32.79 8.30 11.12
C PRO A 291 32.20 9.69 10.83
N GLU A 292 32.75 10.39 9.82
CA GLU A 292 32.21 11.68 9.35
C GLU A 292 30.88 11.58 8.60
N LEU A 293 30.50 10.38 8.15
CA LEU A 293 29.23 10.12 7.44
C LEU A 293 28.18 9.44 8.35
N TRP A 294 28.59 9.02 9.55
CA TRP A 294 27.70 8.45 10.53
C TRP A 294 27.33 9.48 11.60
N VAL A 295 26.05 9.60 11.90
CA VAL A 295 25.54 10.47 12.98
C VAL A 295 25.03 9.58 14.10
N ASP A 296 25.55 9.75 15.30
CA ASP A 296 25.16 8.93 16.45
C ASP A 296 23.71 9.20 16.92
N GLU A 297 23.15 8.24 17.63
CA GLU A 297 21.74 8.23 18.04
C GLU A 297 21.38 9.41 18.97
N ASP A 298 22.30 9.86 19.79
CA ASP A 298 22.18 10.94 20.74
C ASP A 298 22.49 12.33 20.16
N SER A 299 22.93 12.40 18.90
CA SER A 299 23.19 13.68 18.21
C SER A 299 21.88 14.39 17.85
N GLU A 300 21.88 15.72 17.96
CA GLU A 300 20.80 16.58 17.47
C GLU A 300 20.83 16.81 15.94
N GLU A 301 21.90 16.39 15.26
CA GLU A 301 22.06 16.53 13.83
C GLU A 301 21.12 15.59 13.06
N GLY A 302 20.76 15.98 11.84
CA GLY A 302 19.96 15.14 10.94
C GLY A 302 20.72 13.86 10.55
N LYS A 303 20.13 12.71 10.83
CA LYS A 303 20.79 11.40 10.74
C LYS A 303 20.90 10.82 9.32
N ASN A 304 20.32 11.48 8.33
CA ASN A 304 20.25 11.03 6.94
C ASN A 304 20.65 12.15 5.96
N LEU A 305 21.73 12.88 6.26
CA LEU A 305 22.23 13.96 5.41
C LEU A 305 23.35 13.51 4.47
N ASN A 306 23.97 12.36 4.75
CA ASN A 306 25.18 11.87 4.06
C ASN A 306 24.89 10.74 3.05
N GLU A 307 23.68 10.63 2.55
CA GLU A 307 23.26 9.53 1.68
C GLU A 307 24.00 9.50 0.34
N ALA A 308 24.18 10.65 -0.33
CA ALA A 308 24.95 10.73 -1.57
C ALA A 308 26.45 10.41 -1.37
N PRO A 309 27.15 10.95 -0.34
CA PRO A 309 28.50 10.49 0.02
C PRO A 309 28.60 8.99 0.29
N LEU A 310 27.63 8.37 0.96
CA LEU A 310 27.61 6.93 1.21
C LEU A 310 27.51 6.11 -0.10
N ILE A 311 26.69 6.54 -1.06
CA ILE A 311 26.66 5.93 -2.40
C ILE A 311 28.04 6.05 -3.07
N LYS A 312 28.69 7.23 -2.98
CA LYS A 312 30.02 7.45 -3.55
C LYS A 312 31.04 6.49 -2.94
N THR A 313 31.07 6.34 -1.61
CA THR A 313 31.99 5.40 -0.94
C THR A 313 31.75 3.96 -1.39
N GLN A 314 30.50 3.58 -1.64
CA GLN A 314 30.16 2.25 -2.16
C GLN A 314 30.71 2.05 -3.57
N PHE A 315 30.51 3.02 -4.46
CA PHE A 315 31.06 2.98 -5.83
C PHE A 315 32.59 2.87 -5.82
N ASP A 316 33.25 3.67 -5.01
CA ASP A 316 34.72 3.67 -4.89
C ASP A 316 35.27 2.32 -4.39
N ARG A 317 34.63 1.71 -3.37
CA ARG A 317 35.02 0.38 -2.87
C ARG A 317 34.85 -0.73 -3.91
N TYR A 318 33.84 -0.63 -4.77
CA TYR A 318 33.64 -1.56 -5.89
C TYR A 318 34.37 -1.15 -7.17
N ARG A 319 35.22 -0.07 -7.13
CA ARG A 319 35.97 0.48 -8.26
C ARG A 319 35.11 0.76 -9.48
N ARG A 320 33.93 1.34 -9.24
CA ARG A 320 32.96 1.66 -10.27
C ARG A 320 33.15 3.09 -10.77
N HIS A 321 33.02 3.26 -12.09
CA HIS A 321 33.15 4.57 -12.77
C HIS A 321 31.80 5.07 -13.30
N ASN A 322 30.71 4.37 -12.99
CA ASN A 322 29.37 4.78 -13.40
C ASN A 322 29.05 6.16 -12.81
N THR A 323 28.40 6.97 -13.63
CA THR A 323 27.91 8.29 -13.19
C THR A 323 26.59 8.14 -12.45
N PHE A 324 26.40 8.90 -11.36
CA PHE A 324 25.14 8.88 -10.64
C PHE A 324 24.68 10.26 -10.19
N THR A 325 23.36 10.39 -9.94
CA THR A 325 22.75 11.52 -9.24
C THR A 325 21.97 11.03 -8.03
N TYR A 326 21.80 11.94 -7.09
CA TYR A 326 20.98 11.71 -5.89
C TYR A 326 20.03 12.90 -5.67
N HIS A 327 18.74 12.60 -5.44
CA HIS A 327 17.70 13.57 -5.18
C HIS A 327 16.87 13.12 -3.98
N LYS A 328 16.59 14.05 -3.07
CA LYS A 328 15.70 13.84 -1.91
C LYS A 328 14.49 14.74 -2.03
N ILE A 329 13.32 14.15 -2.03
CA ILE A 329 12.04 14.80 -2.27
C ILE A 329 11.24 14.81 -0.97
N ASN A 330 11.11 16.00 -0.39
CA ASN A 330 10.39 16.22 0.87
C ASN A 330 9.04 16.92 0.67
N ASP A 331 8.81 17.51 -0.50
CA ASP A 331 7.61 18.29 -0.80
C ASP A 331 7.24 18.20 -2.29
N SER A 332 6.02 18.68 -2.63
CA SER A 332 5.49 18.64 -3.99
C SER A 332 6.32 19.49 -4.98
N SER A 333 6.84 20.64 -4.54
CA SER A 333 7.66 21.52 -5.41
C SER A 333 8.97 20.84 -5.83
N ALA A 334 9.60 20.09 -4.92
CA ALA A 334 10.78 19.30 -5.23
C ALA A 334 10.47 18.17 -6.23
N ALA A 335 9.30 17.53 -6.12
CA ALA A 335 8.83 16.51 -7.06
C ALA A 335 8.59 17.09 -8.45
N GLU A 336 7.92 18.22 -8.55
CA GLU A 336 7.68 18.93 -9.82
C GLU A 336 8.99 19.34 -10.50
N LYS A 337 9.94 19.91 -9.73
CA LYS A 337 11.27 20.26 -10.24
C LYS A 337 12.04 19.05 -10.75
N LEU A 338 11.95 17.90 -10.05
CA LEU A 338 12.58 16.67 -10.51
C LEU A 338 12.03 16.26 -11.87
N VAL A 339 10.71 16.25 -12.04
CA VAL A 339 10.06 15.90 -13.32
C VAL A 339 10.48 16.84 -14.46
N GLN A 340 10.55 18.15 -14.20
CA GLN A 340 11.02 19.15 -15.18
C GLN A 340 12.50 18.93 -15.56
N GLN A 341 13.32 18.41 -14.64
CA GLN A 341 14.75 18.17 -14.87
C GLN A 341 15.05 16.78 -15.46
N LEU A 342 14.08 15.90 -15.65
CA LEU A 342 14.29 14.56 -16.22
C LEU A 342 15.16 14.54 -17.48
N PRO A 343 15.02 15.47 -18.47
CA PRO A 343 15.92 15.49 -19.63
C PRO A 343 17.41 15.60 -19.27
N ASN A 344 17.74 16.27 -18.18
CA ASN A 344 19.12 16.42 -17.70
C ASN A 344 19.60 15.15 -16.96
N LEU A 345 18.68 14.33 -16.48
CA LEU A 345 18.99 13.10 -15.74
C LEU A 345 19.25 11.90 -16.66
N TRP A 346 18.75 11.93 -17.90
CA TRP A 346 18.89 10.83 -18.86
C TRP A 346 20.34 10.53 -19.27
N LYS A 347 21.29 11.39 -18.96
CA LYS A 347 22.73 11.17 -19.23
C LYS A 347 23.42 10.27 -18.20
N TYR A 348 22.89 10.15 -16.99
CA TYR A 348 23.53 9.40 -15.91
C TYR A 348 23.20 7.89 -15.99
N ASP A 349 24.15 7.07 -15.53
CA ASP A 349 23.97 5.61 -15.48
C ASP A 349 23.01 5.19 -14.35
N LEU A 350 23.03 5.94 -13.23
CA LEU A 350 22.17 5.72 -12.08
C LEU A 350 21.57 7.04 -11.59
N ASN A 351 20.25 7.07 -11.48
CA ASN A 351 19.55 8.13 -10.76
C ASN A 351 18.92 7.55 -9.50
N VAL A 352 19.25 8.11 -8.35
CA VAL A 352 18.69 7.73 -7.05
C VAL A 352 17.74 8.82 -6.56
N VAL A 353 16.51 8.47 -6.29
CA VAL A 353 15.49 9.39 -5.80
C VAL A 353 14.87 8.83 -4.52
N VAL A 354 14.97 9.59 -3.45
CA VAL A 354 14.35 9.30 -2.15
C VAL A 354 13.08 10.13 -1.99
N LEU A 355 11.97 9.50 -1.63
CA LEU A 355 10.65 10.09 -1.46
C LEU A 355 10.22 9.94 0.00
N ASN A 356 10.12 11.03 0.75
CA ASN A 356 9.87 11.00 2.21
C ASN A 356 8.39 11.15 2.61
N PHE A 357 7.46 11.25 1.64
CA PHE A 357 6.06 11.56 1.95
C PHE A 357 5.40 10.58 2.92
N ILE A 358 5.61 9.27 2.75
CA ILE A 358 4.94 8.23 3.57
C ILE A 358 5.43 8.29 5.02
N ASP A 359 6.74 8.46 5.21
CA ASP A 359 7.32 8.63 6.54
C ASP A 359 6.82 9.91 7.22
N MET A 360 6.82 11.03 6.50
CA MET A 360 6.25 12.29 6.99
C MET A 360 4.77 12.17 7.35
N LEU A 361 3.98 11.39 6.59
CA LEU A 361 2.57 11.12 6.89
C LEU A 361 2.43 10.32 8.20
N SER A 362 3.29 9.33 8.43
CA SER A 362 3.28 8.53 9.66
C SER A 362 3.59 9.37 10.90
N HIS A 363 4.57 10.26 10.81
CA HIS A 363 4.90 11.23 11.85
C HIS A 363 3.78 12.25 12.08
N ALA A 364 3.27 12.86 11.00
CA ALA A 364 2.16 13.82 11.08
C ALA A 364 0.90 13.20 11.71
N ARG A 365 0.62 11.91 11.44
CA ARG A 365 -0.48 11.19 12.08
C ARG A 365 -0.30 11.06 13.59
N THR A 366 0.92 10.89 14.06
CA THR A 366 1.22 10.84 15.51
C THR A 366 1.04 12.22 16.16
N GLU A 367 1.44 13.29 15.50
CA GLU A 367 1.48 14.65 16.04
C GLU A 367 0.18 15.43 15.84
N SER A 368 -0.54 15.20 14.73
CA SER A 368 -1.73 15.96 14.34
C SER A 368 -3.01 15.13 14.51
N ARG A 369 -3.94 15.64 15.32
CA ARG A 369 -5.27 15.03 15.50
C ARG A 369 -6.03 14.93 14.17
N MET A 370 -5.97 15.96 13.32
CA MET A 370 -6.64 15.96 12.02
C MET A 370 -6.12 14.84 11.13
N VAL A 371 -4.79 14.67 11.02
CA VAL A 371 -4.19 13.62 10.21
C VAL A 371 -4.52 12.23 10.79
N ARG A 372 -4.60 12.11 12.12
CA ARG A 372 -5.02 10.87 12.79
C ARG A 372 -6.45 10.47 12.45
N GLU A 373 -7.35 11.42 12.36
CA GLU A 373 -8.75 11.17 11.95
C GLU A 373 -8.85 10.79 10.47
N LEU A 374 -8.07 11.43 9.59
CA LEU A 374 -8.02 11.12 8.16
C LEU A 374 -7.40 9.75 7.86
N ALA A 375 -6.32 9.39 8.56
CA ALA A 375 -5.62 8.11 8.44
C ALA A 375 -5.96 7.18 9.62
N SER A 376 -7.24 7.02 9.94
CA SER A 376 -7.71 6.36 11.18
C SER A 376 -7.39 4.86 11.25
N ASN A 377 -7.26 4.20 10.10
CA ASN A 377 -6.98 2.77 9.99
C ASN A 377 -6.11 2.45 8.78
N GLU A 378 -5.78 1.16 8.60
CA GLU A 378 -4.93 0.68 7.51
C GLU A 378 -5.50 1.01 6.12
N ALA A 379 -6.80 0.85 5.92
CA ALA A 379 -7.45 1.15 4.63
C ALA A 379 -7.40 2.65 4.30
N ALA A 380 -7.66 3.51 5.29
CA ALA A 380 -7.54 4.97 5.13
C ALA A 380 -6.09 5.38 4.84
N TYR A 381 -5.11 4.76 5.50
CA TYR A 381 -3.68 5.03 5.26
C TYR A 381 -3.26 4.66 3.82
N ARG A 382 -3.71 3.50 3.31
CA ARG A 382 -3.52 3.11 1.91
C ARG A 382 -4.21 4.07 0.94
N SER A 383 -5.42 4.51 1.25
CA SER A 383 -6.19 5.46 0.41
C SER A 383 -5.48 6.80 0.27
N ILE A 384 -4.91 7.34 1.36
CA ILE A 384 -4.12 8.59 1.32
C ILE A 384 -2.86 8.40 0.49
N THR A 385 -2.17 7.26 0.61
CA THR A 385 -0.99 6.93 -0.21
C THR A 385 -1.35 6.93 -1.71
N LEU A 386 -2.47 6.31 -2.08
CA LEU A 386 -2.94 6.26 -3.46
C LEU A 386 -3.34 7.65 -3.97
N SER A 387 -4.04 8.43 -3.15
CA SER A 387 -4.41 9.81 -3.46
C SER A 387 -3.18 10.70 -3.69
N TRP A 388 -2.18 10.58 -2.81
CA TRP A 388 -0.90 11.28 -2.99
C TRP A 388 -0.24 10.93 -4.32
N PHE A 389 -0.15 9.64 -4.66
CA PHE A 389 0.42 9.22 -5.94
C PHE A 389 -0.32 9.84 -7.12
N ARG A 390 -1.65 9.75 -7.15
CA ARG A 390 -2.49 10.23 -8.27
C ARG A 390 -2.42 11.75 -8.48
N HIS A 391 -2.30 12.53 -7.40
CA HIS A 391 -2.37 13.99 -7.42
C HIS A 391 -1.00 14.66 -7.25
N SER A 392 0.10 13.90 -7.26
CA SER A 392 1.45 14.44 -7.22
C SER A 392 2.16 14.28 -8.57
N ALA A 393 3.29 14.96 -8.74
CA ALA A 393 4.16 14.81 -9.90
C ALA A 393 4.74 13.39 -10.08
N LEU A 394 4.50 12.46 -9.13
CA LEU A 394 4.96 11.08 -9.24
C LEU A 394 4.26 10.32 -10.38
N ALA A 395 2.98 10.55 -10.60
CA ALA A 395 2.28 9.92 -11.73
C ALA A 395 2.94 10.30 -13.06
N ASP A 396 3.37 11.55 -13.21
CA ASP A 396 4.10 12.02 -14.40
C ASP A 396 5.52 11.44 -14.47
N LEU A 397 6.21 11.33 -13.33
CA LEU A 397 7.50 10.65 -13.23
C LEU A 397 7.40 9.21 -13.74
N PHE A 398 6.42 8.44 -13.27
CA PHE A 398 6.24 7.05 -13.70
C PHE A 398 5.89 6.94 -15.18
N ARG A 399 5.07 7.84 -15.75
CA ARG A 399 4.79 7.90 -17.20
C ARG A 399 6.06 8.18 -18.00
N ALA A 400 6.88 9.13 -17.55
CA ALA A 400 8.15 9.45 -18.20
C ALA A 400 9.14 8.29 -18.13
N LEU A 401 9.25 7.63 -16.98
CA LEU A 401 10.10 6.44 -16.80
C LEU A 401 9.65 5.26 -17.65
N ALA A 402 8.33 5.05 -17.80
CA ALA A 402 7.78 4.00 -18.66
C ALA A 402 8.13 4.21 -20.15
N SER A 403 8.33 5.46 -20.56
CA SER A 403 8.72 5.82 -21.92
C SER A 403 10.24 5.89 -22.13
N SER A 404 11.01 5.63 -21.09
CA SER A 404 12.48 5.68 -21.11
C SER A 404 13.11 4.28 -21.26
N ASP A 405 14.43 4.26 -21.54
CA ASP A 405 15.22 3.03 -21.57
C ASP A 405 15.76 2.62 -20.20
N TYR A 406 15.35 3.29 -19.13
CA TYR A 406 15.80 2.98 -17.79
C TYR A 406 15.16 1.71 -17.23
N ARG A 407 15.98 0.92 -16.56
CA ARG A 407 15.50 -0.09 -15.61
C ARG A 407 15.08 0.64 -14.33
N VAL A 408 13.82 0.56 -13.97
CA VAL A 408 13.30 1.21 -12.77
C VAL A 408 13.30 0.19 -11.63
N LEU A 409 13.99 0.51 -10.55
CA LEU A 409 13.95 -0.22 -9.29
C LEU A 409 13.19 0.60 -8.27
N LEU A 410 12.15 0.04 -7.65
CA LEU A 410 11.40 0.67 -6.57
C LEU A 410 11.59 -0.15 -5.30
N THR A 411 11.96 0.51 -4.23
CA THR A 411 12.13 -0.12 -2.92
C THR A 411 11.85 0.87 -1.78
N THR A 412 12.04 0.41 -0.56
CA THR A 412 12.01 1.19 0.67
C THR A 412 13.16 0.73 1.57
N ASP A 413 13.42 1.43 2.64
CA ASP A 413 14.39 1.06 3.68
C ASP A 413 13.74 0.25 4.81
N HIS A 414 12.51 0.54 5.17
CA HIS A 414 11.68 -0.17 6.14
C HIS A 414 10.19 0.12 5.88
N GLY A 415 9.32 -0.58 6.57
CA GLY A 415 7.92 -0.22 6.69
C GLY A 415 7.56 0.21 8.11
N SER A 416 6.27 0.23 8.43
CA SER A 416 5.75 0.56 9.75
C SER A 416 4.56 -0.32 10.11
N ILE A 417 4.34 -0.51 11.42
CA ILE A 417 3.19 -1.23 11.95
C ILE A 417 2.30 -0.32 12.78
N ASN A 418 1.01 -0.57 12.75
CA ASN A 418 0.05 0.10 13.63
C ASN A 418 0.23 -0.45 15.07
N ALA A 419 0.84 0.36 15.94
CA ALA A 419 1.22 -0.03 17.29
C ALA A 419 -0.01 -0.10 18.22
N GLY A 420 -0.14 -1.19 18.98
CA GLY A 420 -1.32 -1.46 19.80
C GLY A 420 -1.06 -1.66 21.29
N ASN A 421 0.03 -2.35 21.64
CA ASN A 421 0.29 -2.79 23.02
C ASN A 421 1.54 -2.13 23.60
N ALA A 422 1.42 -1.50 24.77
CA ALA A 422 2.53 -0.83 25.41
C ALA A 422 3.30 -1.76 26.35
N ILE A 423 4.62 -1.81 26.17
CA ILE A 423 5.58 -2.51 27.05
C ILE A 423 6.31 -1.47 27.90
N LYS A 424 6.41 -1.69 29.20
CA LYS A 424 7.18 -0.84 30.10
C LYS A 424 8.68 -1.04 29.90
N VAL A 425 9.39 0.06 29.63
CA VAL A 425 10.84 0.09 29.57
C VAL A 425 11.35 1.27 30.39
N ILE A 426 12.38 1.03 31.21
CA ILE A 426 13.10 2.06 31.95
C ILE A 426 14.50 2.15 31.32
N GLY A 427 14.94 3.33 31.00
CA GLY A 427 16.27 3.64 30.51
C GLY A 427 16.81 4.91 31.16
N ASP A 428 18.09 5.17 30.98
CA ASP A 428 18.71 6.42 31.40
C ASP A 428 18.36 7.59 30.46
N ARG A 429 18.90 8.78 30.75
CA ARG A 429 18.61 10.00 29.98
C ARG A 429 19.13 9.95 28.53
N ASN A 430 20.09 9.08 28.24
CA ASN A 430 20.71 8.94 26.93
C ASN A 430 20.05 7.83 26.11
N THR A 431 18.99 7.21 26.62
CA THR A 431 18.21 6.23 25.87
C THR A 431 17.42 6.95 24.78
N ASN A 432 17.47 6.44 23.53
CA ASN A 432 16.76 7.04 22.41
C ASN A 432 15.24 7.08 22.61
N THR A 433 14.57 7.96 21.90
CA THR A 433 13.12 8.21 22.05
C THR A 433 12.25 7.28 21.20
N ASN A 434 12.83 6.51 20.25
CA ASN A 434 12.06 5.64 19.37
C ASN A 434 11.16 4.67 20.16
N LEU A 435 9.99 4.35 19.63
CA LEU A 435 8.98 3.53 20.31
C LEU A 435 9.11 2.03 20.02
N ARG A 436 9.82 1.65 18.96
CA ARG A 436 9.93 0.26 18.55
C ARG A 436 11.29 -0.38 18.84
N TYR A 437 12.31 0.44 19.09
CA TYR A 437 13.60 -0.03 19.59
C TYR A 437 14.16 0.94 20.63
N LYS A 438 14.99 0.41 21.50
CA LYS A 438 15.77 1.21 22.44
C LYS A 438 17.22 0.81 22.38
N VAL A 439 18.10 1.80 22.45
CA VAL A 439 19.54 1.62 22.63
C VAL A 439 19.97 2.41 23.87
N GLY A 440 20.70 1.77 24.76
CA GLY A 440 21.14 2.42 25.99
C GLY A 440 21.82 1.46 26.96
N LYS A 441 22.29 2.04 28.07
CA LYS A 441 22.81 1.30 29.23
C LYS A 441 21.67 1.06 30.23
N ASN A 442 21.83 0.02 31.04
CA ASN A 442 20.94 -0.24 32.18
C ASN A 442 19.45 -0.24 31.83
N LEU A 443 19.10 -0.72 30.65
CA LEU A 443 17.71 -0.87 30.25
C LEU A 443 17.03 -1.91 31.14
N THR A 444 15.87 -1.56 31.71
CA THR A 444 15.07 -2.48 32.51
C THR A 444 13.74 -2.76 31.81
N TYR A 445 13.50 -4.03 31.54
CA TYR A 445 12.35 -4.55 30.77
C TYR A 445 12.11 -6.02 31.12
N ASN A 446 10.98 -6.56 30.67
CA ASN A 446 10.73 -7.99 30.72
C ASN A 446 11.41 -8.69 29.50
N PRO A 447 12.42 -9.56 29.70
CA PRO A 447 13.14 -10.20 28.57
C PRO A 447 12.27 -11.08 27.68
N LYS A 448 11.10 -11.53 28.17
CA LYS A 448 10.16 -12.35 27.38
C LYS A 448 9.39 -11.54 26.34
N GLU A 449 9.24 -10.22 26.59
CA GLU A 449 8.44 -9.31 25.77
C GLU A 449 9.25 -8.61 24.68
N VAL A 450 10.60 -8.73 24.70
CA VAL A 450 11.48 -8.02 23.77
C VAL A 450 12.43 -8.96 23.06
N PHE A 451 12.92 -8.58 21.89
CA PHE A 451 14.12 -9.17 21.30
C PHE A 451 15.34 -8.33 21.72
N GLU A 452 16.27 -8.96 22.44
CA GLU A 452 17.43 -8.29 23.01
C GLU A 452 18.70 -8.65 22.24
N ILE A 453 19.53 -7.66 21.95
CA ILE A 453 20.89 -7.79 21.41
C ILE A 453 21.87 -7.18 22.42
N LYS A 454 22.52 -8.04 23.22
CA LYS A 454 23.48 -7.63 24.25
C LYS A 454 24.84 -7.21 23.69
N ASN A 455 25.21 -7.75 22.54
CA ASN A 455 26.46 -7.41 21.85
C ASN A 455 26.14 -6.81 20.48
N PRO A 456 25.95 -5.48 20.39
CA PRO A 456 25.57 -4.80 19.16
C PRO A 456 26.52 -5.10 17.99
N ALA A 457 27.81 -5.22 18.23
CA ALA A 457 28.81 -5.47 17.19
C ALA A 457 28.57 -6.78 16.43
N GLN A 458 28.08 -7.84 17.11
CA GLN A 458 27.74 -9.12 16.47
C GLN A 458 26.52 -9.01 15.54
N ALA A 459 25.65 -8.03 15.80
CA ALA A 459 24.49 -7.73 14.96
C ALA A 459 24.77 -6.66 13.89
N GLY A 460 26.01 -6.25 13.72
CA GLY A 460 26.36 -5.18 12.80
C GLY A 460 25.94 -3.78 13.25
N LEU A 461 25.68 -3.59 14.54
CA LEU A 461 25.19 -2.34 15.11
C LEU A 461 26.32 -1.56 15.81
N PRO A 462 26.32 -0.22 15.77
CA PRO A 462 27.24 0.58 16.54
C PRO A 462 26.94 0.47 18.03
N SER A 463 27.99 0.59 18.83
CA SER A 463 27.87 0.56 20.28
C SER A 463 28.36 1.90 20.83
N PRO A 464 27.46 2.82 21.21
CA PRO A 464 27.86 4.09 21.79
C PRO A 464 28.73 3.93 23.06
N ASN A 465 28.54 2.82 23.76
CA ASN A 465 29.28 2.46 24.97
C ASN A 465 29.45 0.94 25.07
N LEU A 466 30.49 0.47 25.79
CA LEU A 466 30.78 -0.94 25.99
C LEU A 466 29.64 -1.75 26.62
N SER A 467 28.74 -1.11 27.37
CA SER A 467 27.61 -1.75 28.04
C SER A 467 26.25 -1.43 27.39
N SER A 468 26.24 -0.86 26.17
CA SER A 468 25.00 -0.59 25.46
C SER A 468 24.41 -1.88 24.89
N ALA A 469 23.10 -2.02 25.06
CA ALA A 469 22.30 -3.08 24.44
C ALA A 469 21.22 -2.46 23.55
N TYR A 470 20.74 -3.24 22.57
CA TYR A 470 19.54 -2.91 21.80
C TYR A 470 18.41 -3.84 22.21
N ILE A 471 17.22 -3.30 22.34
CA ILE A 471 15.99 -4.06 22.49
C ILE A 471 14.99 -3.64 21.43
N PHE A 472 14.24 -4.61 20.93
CA PHE A 472 13.26 -4.43 19.86
C PHE A 472 11.89 -4.91 20.31
N ALA A 473 10.88 -4.11 20.06
CA ALA A 473 9.49 -4.51 20.18
C ALA A 473 9.11 -5.46 19.03
N THR A 474 8.20 -6.38 19.27
CA THR A 474 7.75 -7.38 18.31
C THR A 474 6.25 -7.23 18.02
N GLY A 475 5.80 -7.60 16.82
CA GLY A 475 4.42 -7.45 16.40
C GLY A 475 3.92 -6.02 16.65
N LYS A 476 2.76 -5.85 17.25
CA LYS A 476 2.12 -4.54 17.52
C LYS A 476 2.60 -3.85 18.82
N ASP A 477 3.61 -4.37 19.49
CA ASP A 477 4.08 -3.81 20.75
C ASP A 477 4.85 -2.51 20.55
N PHE A 478 4.85 -1.63 21.57
CA PHE A 478 5.68 -0.44 21.59
C PHE A 478 6.17 -0.11 23.01
N PHE A 479 7.27 0.61 23.12
CA PHE A 479 7.88 0.94 24.40
C PHE A 479 7.35 2.23 24.98
N ALA A 480 6.95 2.17 26.26
CA ALA A 480 6.51 3.34 27.03
C ALA A 480 7.25 3.43 28.36
N TYR A 481 7.64 4.66 28.73
CA TYR A 481 8.25 4.91 30.03
C TYR A 481 7.21 4.87 31.15
N PRO A 482 7.58 4.46 32.37
CA PRO A 482 6.66 4.39 33.51
C PRO A 482 6.06 5.73 33.91
N ASN A 483 6.83 6.82 33.75
CA ASN A 483 6.35 8.16 34.06
C ASN A 483 5.27 8.57 33.06
N ASN A 484 4.09 8.96 33.58
CA ASN A 484 2.91 9.26 32.77
C ASN A 484 2.49 8.12 31.81
N TYR A 485 2.71 6.87 32.22
CA TYR A 485 2.51 5.68 31.38
C TYR A 485 1.16 5.68 30.67
N ASN A 486 0.05 5.88 31.38
CA ASN A 486 -1.28 5.84 30.79
C ASN A 486 -1.48 6.94 29.73
N HIS A 487 -0.88 8.10 29.91
CA HIS A 487 -0.91 9.18 28.92
C HIS A 487 -0.19 8.76 27.63
N TYR A 488 1.04 8.24 27.74
CA TYR A 488 1.82 7.82 26.59
C TYR A 488 1.21 6.59 25.88
N VAL A 489 0.62 5.66 26.64
CA VAL A 489 -0.11 4.53 26.07
C VAL A 489 -1.26 5.02 25.19
N GLN A 490 -2.09 5.94 25.66
CA GLN A 490 -3.20 6.49 24.90
C GLN A 490 -2.73 7.35 23.71
N TYR A 491 -1.62 8.06 23.87
CA TYR A 491 -1.09 8.95 22.83
C TYR A 491 -0.52 8.17 21.64
N TYR A 492 0.22 7.08 21.89
CA TYR A 492 0.91 6.31 20.86
C TYR A 492 0.16 5.07 20.36
N LYS A 493 -0.86 4.63 21.09
CA LYS A 493 -1.72 3.55 20.64
C LYS A 493 -2.37 3.92 19.30
N ASP A 494 -2.48 2.94 18.42
CA ASP A 494 -3.05 3.06 17.06
C ASP A 494 -2.30 4.07 16.16
N THR A 495 -1.01 4.32 16.43
CA THR A 495 -0.12 5.09 15.55
C THR A 495 0.79 4.18 14.74
N PHE A 496 1.21 4.61 13.54
CA PHE A 496 2.18 3.87 12.74
C PHE A 496 3.59 4.14 13.24
N GLN A 497 4.28 3.08 13.64
CA GLN A 497 5.61 3.14 14.22
C GLN A 497 6.54 2.13 13.53
N HIS A 498 7.84 2.40 13.57
CA HIS A 498 8.87 1.59 12.95
C HIS A 498 10.13 1.50 13.83
N GLY A 499 10.98 0.53 13.57
CA GLY A 499 12.23 0.30 14.31
C GLY A 499 12.33 -1.09 14.93
N GLY A 500 11.24 -1.85 14.97
CA GLY A 500 11.13 -3.16 15.61
C GLY A 500 11.01 -4.33 14.62
N ILE A 501 10.37 -5.39 15.09
CA ILE A 501 10.19 -6.65 14.38
C ILE A 501 8.71 -6.87 14.09
N SER A 502 8.34 -6.75 12.85
CA SER A 502 7.06 -7.17 12.28
C SER A 502 7.25 -7.50 10.80
N MET A 503 6.30 -8.21 10.20
CA MET A 503 6.34 -8.47 8.76
C MET A 503 6.26 -7.16 7.98
N GLU A 504 5.44 -6.20 8.41
CA GLU A 504 5.28 -4.89 7.78
C GLU A 504 6.56 -4.05 7.81
N GLU A 505 7.36 -4.13 8.88
CA GLU A 505 8.59 -3.37 9.01
C GLU A 505 9.76 -4.02 8.27
N MET A 506 9.82 -5.37 8.23
CA MET A 506 10.97 -6.12 7.77
C MET A 506 10.84 -6.71 6.36
N LEU A 507 9.63 -7.16 5.96
CA LEU A 507 9.40 -7.77 4.64
C LEU A 507 8.90 -6.71 3.66
N ILE A 508 9.83 -6.04 3.01
CA ILE A 508 9.57 -4.78 2.31
C ILE A 508 9.75 -4.92 0.79
N PRO A 509 9.02 -4.13 -0.02
CA PRO A 509 9.00 -4.29 -1.48
C PRO A 509 10.36 -4.01 -2.12
N LEU A 510 10.68 -4.84 -3.10
CA LEU A 510 11.81 -4.68 -4.00
C LEU A 510 11.34 -5.04 -5.41
N VAL A 511 11.02 -4.05 -6.19
CA VAL A 511 10.32 -4.18 -7.45
C VAL A 511 11.21 -3.74 -8.60
N THR A 512 11.28 -4.56 -9.64
CA THR A 512 11.98 -4.23 -10.89
C THR A 512 10.95 -3.98 -11.98
N MET A 513 11.08 -2.87 -12.70
CA MET A 513 10.13 -2.47 -13.72
C MET A 513 10.85 -2.09 -15.01
N GLN A 514 10.24 -2.44 -16.14
CA GLN A 514 10.64 -2.00 -17.47
C GLN A 514 9.43 -1.46 -18.21
N GLY A 515 9.54 -0.27 -18.79
CA GLY A 515 8.48 0.31 -19.59
C GLY A 515 8.04 -0.65 -20.72
N LYS A 516 6.73 -0.83 -20.89
CA LYS A 516 6.18 -1.58 -22.01
C LYS A 516 6.41 -0.78 -23.29
N LYS A 517 7.10 -1.35 -24.27
CA LYS A 517 7.21 -0.75 -25.60
C LYS A 517 5.79 -0.65 -26.18
N ARG A 518 5.33 0.56 -26.44
CA ARG A 518 4.13 0.75 -27.24
C ARG A 518 4.47 0.28 -28.66
N GLY A 519 3.82 -0.80 -29.10
CA GLY A 519 3.95 -1.33 -30.44
C GLY A 519 3.48 -0.31 -31.49
#